data_2bcb404f5c244eeb9e66ab680185631e
#
_entry.id   2bcb404f5c244eeb9e66ab680185631e
#
_cell.length_a   1.000
_cell.length_b   1.000
_cell.length_c   1.000
_cell.angle_alpha   90.00
_cell.angle_beta   90.00
_cell.angle_gamma   90.00
#
_symmetry.space_group_name_H-M   'P 1'
#
loop_
_entity.id
_entity.type
_entity.pdbx_description
1 polymer ?
#
loop_
_entity_poly.entity_id
_entity_poly.type
_entity_poly.pdbx_seq_one_letter_code
_entity_poly.pdbx_strand_id
1 'polypeptide(L)'
;QMWLEYELLTKPDLPGCYCVSTSYRQEQNPIEGRHELIFPMFEFESPGNFDDLLKLENDLLKHLGFKCDHDRHRYTEDFPGGNYMSVCARYTAADNELTAKNENDLYDEMGDVFFLTHFPETTSPFWNMKIEGTTSTGARQANKCDVIIGGMETIGSAERSTDVQDMKHQFMTISDGKYAE
;
A
#
# COMPACT_ATOMS: atom_id res chain seq x y z
N GLN A 1 6.33 8.10 -11.25
CA GLN A 1 4.99 7.80 -10.71
C GLN A 1 3.95 8.72 -11.32
N MET A 2 3.96 9.98 -10.99
CA MET A 2 3.01 10.98 -11.50
C MET A 2 2.93 11.05 -13.02
N TRP A 3 3.98 10.66 -13.72
CA TRP A 3 3.99 10.60 -15.18
C TRP A 3 3.11 9.48 -15.74
N LEU A 4 3.04 8.33 -15.07
CA LEU A 4 2.17 7.23 -15.49
C LEU A 4 0.69 7.61 -15.34
N GLU A 5 0.33 8.24 -14.22
CA GLU A 5 -1.02 8.79 -14.00
C GLU A 5 -1.38 9.82 -15.09
N TYR A 6 -0.47 10.72 -15.43
CA TYR A 6 -0.66 11.69 -16.52
C TYR A 6 -0.88 11.00 -17.87
N GLU A 7 -0.15 9.95 -18.19
CA GLU A 7 -0.32 9.18 -19.43
C GLU A 7 -1.73 8.58 -19.53
N LEU A 8 -2.25 7.99 -18.46
CA LEU A 8 -3.60 7.44 -18.42
C LEU A 8 -4.67 8.53 -18.53
N LEU A 9 -4.49 9.67 -17.85
CA LEU A 9 -5.44 10.79 -17.92
C LEU A 9 -5.51 11.40 -19.31
N THR A 10 -4.40 11.43 -20.04
CA THR A 10 -4.33 12.00 -21.39
C THR A 10 -4.64 11.01 -22.51
N LYS A 11 -4.57 9.70 -22.21
CA LYS A 11 -4.81 8.61 -23.16
C LYS A 11 -5.77 7.58 -22.55
N PRO A 12 -7.07 7.92 -22.44
CA PRO A 12 -8.05 7.11 -21.71
C PRO A 12 -8.31 5.72 -22.32
N ASP A 13 -7.88 5.46 -23.55
CA ASP A 13 -8.00 4.16 -24.20
C ASP A 13 -6.86 3.19 -23.83
N LEU A 14 -5.85 3.63 -23.05
CA LEU A 14 -4.79 2.74 -22.59
C LEU A 14 -5.33 1.78 -21.51
N PRO A 15 -5.05 0.48 -21.63
CA PRO A 15 -5.45 -0.50 -20.62
C PRO A 15 -4.62 -0.40 -19.32
N GLY A 16 -3.51 0.33 -19.37
CA GLY A 16 -2.55 0.55 -18.31
C GLY A 16 -1.19 0.90 -18.88
N CYS A 17 -0.30 1.35 -18.02
CA CYS A 17 1.09 1.63 -18.37
C CYS A 17 2.01 1.31 -17.19
N TYR A 18 3.28 1.08 -17.48
CA TYR A 18 4.29 0.80 -16.47
C TYR A 18 5.63 1.40 -16.83
N CYS A 19 6.48 1.54 -15.84
CA CYS A 19 7.89 1.85 -16.03
C CYS A 19 8.76 1.11 -15.02
N VAL A 20 10.05 1.05 -15.34
CA VAL A 20 11.09 0.65 -14.37
C VAL A 20 12.02 1.83 -14.19
N SER A 21 12.15 2.28 -12.96
CA SER A 21 12.97 3.43 -12.60
C SER A 21 13.97 3.08 -11.49
N THR A 22 14.99 3.89 -11.31
CA THR A 22 15.87 3.79 -10.16
C THR A 22 15.40 4.80 -9.11
N SER A 23 15.03 4.30 -7.94
CA SER A 23 14.64 5.12 -6.80
C SER A 23 15.80 5.34 -5.85
N TYR A 24 15.82 6.52 -5.23
CA TYR A 24 16.81 6.94 -4.26
C TYR A 24 16.10 7.33 -2.97
N ARG A 25 16.56 6.80 -1.86
CA ARG A 25 16.01 7.11 -0.53
C ARG A 25 17.09 7.77 0.31
N GLN A 26 16.75 8.91 0.91
CA GLN A 26 17.57 9.52 1.94
C GLN A 26 17.02 9.12 3.31
N GLU A 27 17.68 8.17 3.96
CA GLU A 27 17.33 7.68 5.27
C GLU A 27 18.52 7.81 6.21
N GLN A 28 18.28 8.42 7.37
CA GLN A 28 19.36 8.69 8.33
C GLN A 28 19.89 7.43 9.02
N ASN A 29 19.01 6.45 9.25
CA ASN A 29 19.33 5.23 9.96
C ASN A 29 18.81 3.99 9.21
N PRO A 30 19.40 3.64 8.04
CA PRO A 30 18.94 2.50 7.27
C PRO A 30 19.19 1.19 8.05
N ILE A 31 18.20 0.30 8.01
CA ILE A 31 18.32 -1.03 8.60
C ILE A 31 18.87 -1.97 7.52
N GLU A 32 20.04 -2.56 7.78
CA GLU A 32 20.65 -3.52 6.86
C GLU A 32 19.70 -4.70 6.57
N GLY A 33 19.56 -5.06 5.30
CA GLY A 33 18.66 -6.10 4.83
C GLY A 33 17.18 -5.68 4.69
N ARG A 34 16.81 -4.46 5.11
CA ARG A 34 15.46 -3.91 4.93
C ARG A 34 15.43 -2.61 4.12
N HIS A 35 16.44 -1.76 4.27
CA HIS A 35 16.44 -0.41 3.70
C HIS A 35 17.57 -0.27 2.69
N GLU A 36 17.26 -0.53 1.42
CA GLU A 36 18.13 -0.17 0.32
C GLU A 36 18.00 1.34 0.02
N LEU A 37 19.13 2.02 -0.11
CA LEU A 37 19.15 3.47 -0.40
C LEU A 37 19.01 3.78 -1.89
N ILE A 38 19.34 2.82 -2.73
CA ILE A 38 19.24 2.89 -4.20
C ILE A 38 18.68 1.56 -4.67
N PHE A 39 17.52 1.56 -5.30
CA PHE A 39 16.85 0.33 -5.72
C PHE A 39 16.06 0.52 -7.01
N PRO A 40 15.95 -0.52 -7.85
CA PRO A 40 15.01 -0.51 -8.96
C PRO A 40 13.58 -0.57 -8.44
N MET A 41 12.70 0.22 -9.03
CA MET A 41 11.27 0.22 -8.73
C MET A 41 10.51 -0.08 -10.01
N PHE A 42 9.69 -1.12 -9.99
CA PHE A 42 8.67 -1.37 -11.01
C PHE A 42 7.39 -0.67 -10.59
N GLU A 43 6.89 0.20 -11.45
CA GLU A 43 5.71 1.00 -11.18
C GLU A 43 4.69 0.80 -12.28
N PHE A 44 3.42 0.72 -11.93
CA PHE A 44 2.33 0.64 -12.91
C PHE A 44 1.14 1.49 -12.47
N GLU A 45 0.37 1.91 -13.46
CA GLU A 45 -0.94 2.54 -13.30
C GLU A 45 -1.91 1.91 -14.29
N SER A 46 -3.13 1.63 -13.83
CA SER A 46 -4.19 1.05 -14.65
C SER A 46 -5.56 1.62 -14.28
N PRO A 47 -6.51 1.68 -15.23
CA PRO A 47 -7.90 1.96 -14.89
C PRO A 47 -8.47 0.88 -13.96
N GLY A 48 -9.34 1.28 -13.03
CA GLY A 48 -9.99 0.36 -12.10
C GLY A 48 -10.25 1.00 -10.75
N ASN A 49 -10.69 0.20 -9.82
CA ASN A 49 -10.92 0.58 -8.43
C ASN A 49 -10.02 -0.25 -7.49
N PHE A 50 -10.21 -0.09 -6.18
CA PHE A 50 -9.38 -0.77 -5.19
C PHE A 50 -9.49 -2.30 -5.26
N ASP A 51 -10.69 -2.84 -5.53
CA ASP A 51 -10.87 -4.30 -5.66
C ASP A 51 -10.15 -4.85 -6.92
N ASP A 52 -10.18 -4.10 -8.03
CA ASP A 52 -9.44 -4.44 -9.25
C ASP A 52 -7.93 -4.45 -8.98
N LEU A 53 -7.43 -3.49 -8.20
CA LEU A 53 -6.03 -3.40 -7.81
C LEU A 53 -5.61 -4.60 -6.96
N LEU A 54 -6.35 -4.91 -5.89
CA LEU A 54 -6.07 -6.06 -5.03
C LEU A 54 -6.08 -7.38 -5.81
N LYS A 55 -7.04 -7.53 -6.74
CA LYS A 55 -7.09 -8.69 -7.62
C LYS A 55 -5.87 -8.78 -8.52
N LEU A 56 -5.47 -7.68 -9.15
CA LEU A 56 -4.29 -7.65 -10.02
C LEU A 56 -3.03 -8.06 -9.27
N GLU A 57 -2.81 -7.53 -8.07
CA GLU A 57 -1.65 -7.87 -7.24
C GLU A 57 -1.67 -9.33 -6.79
N ASN A 58 -2.83 -9.84 -6.39
CA ASN A 58 -2.98 -11.24 -6.03
C ASN A 58 -2.68 -12.17 -7.21
N ASP A 59 -3.18 -11.86 -8.41
CA ASP A 59 -2.92 -12.62 -9.63
C ASP A 59 -1.43 -12.53 -10.03
N LEU A 60 -0.81 -11.36 -9.89
CA LEU A 60 0.62 -11.15 -10.15
C LEU A 60 1.47 -12.03 -9.23
N LEU A 61 1.20 -12.05 -7.94
CA LEU A 61 1.96 -12.85 -6.98
C LEU A 61 1.82 -14.36 -7.25
N LYS A 62 0.62 -14.82 -7.58
CA LYS A 62 0.40 -16.20 -8.01
C LYS A 62 1.20 -16.52 -9.27
N HIS A 63 1.22 -15.62 -10.27
CA HIS A 63 2.00 -15.77 -11.48
C HIS A 63 3.51 -15.83 -11.21
N LEU A 64 4.00 -15.07 -10.24
CA LEU A 64 5.40 -15.10 -9.79
C LEU A 64 5.76 -16.35 -8.99
N GLY A 65 4.80 -17.19 -8.66
CA GLY A 65 5.00 -18.48 -8.01
C GLY A 65 4.79 -18.49 -6.50
N PHE A 66 4.34 -17.39 -5.92
CA PHE A 66 3.90 -17.36 -4.52
C PHE A 66 2.66 -18.25 -4.36
N LYS A 67 2.57 -18.91 -3.23
CA LYS A 67 1.47 -19.83 -2.94
C LYS A 67 0.76 -19.42 -1.67
N CYS A 68 -0.57 -19.46 -1.69
CA CYS A 68 -1.35 -19.36 -0.48
C CYS A 68 -1.12 -20.61 0.38
N ASP A 69 -0.84 -20.42 1.66
CA ASP A 69 -0.69 -21.52 2.62
C ASP A 69 -2.09 -22.05 3.01
N HIS A 70 -2.57 -23.06 2.29
CA HIS A 70 -3.86 -23.70 2.51
C HIS A 70 -3.97 -24.41 3.87
N ASP A 71 -2.87 -24.76 4.51
CA ASP A 71 -2.90 -25.35 5.85
C ASP A 71 -3.25 -24.30 6.91
N ARG A 72 -2.82 -23.05 6.71
CA ARG A 72 -3.14 -21.90 7.57
C ARG A 72 -4.45 -21.21 7.17
N HIS A 73 -4.77 -21.17 5.85
CA HIS A 73 -5.91 -20.42 5.28
C HIS A 73 -6.86 -21.33 4.50
N ARG A 74 -7.50 -22.26 5.18
CA ARG A 74 -8.27 -23.40 4.63
C ARG A 74 -9.40 -23.09 3.65
N TYR A 75 -9.77 -21.82 3.42
CA TYR A 75 -11.00 -21.46 2.71
C TYR A 75 -10.84 -20.37 1.64
N THR A 76 -9.65 -19.91 1.35
CA THR A 76 -9.44 -18.87 0.35
C THR A 76 -8.40 -19.27 -0.68
N GLU A 77 -8.73 -19.05 -1.95
CA GLU A 77 -7.75 -19.17 -3.04
C GLU A 77 -6.81 -17.96 -3.08
N ASP A 78 -7.15 -16.89 -2.37
CA ASP A 78 -6.42 -15.63 -2.32
C ASP A 78 -5.53 -15.56 -1.08
N PHE A 79 -4.49 -14.73 -1.18
CA PHE A 79 -3.61 -14.47 -0.04
C PHE A 79 -4.36 -13.79 1.12
N PRO A 80 -3.95 -14.04 2.37
CA PRO A 80 -4.59 -13.41 3.53
C PRO A 80 -4.40 -11.89 3.50
N GLY A 81 -5.36 -11.20 4.10
CA GLY A 81 -5.29 -9.74 4.24
C GLY A 81 -6.08 -9.24 5.44
N GLY A 82 -5.86 -7.99 5.78
CA GLY A 82 -6.55 -7.34 6.87
C GLY A 82 -6.46 -5.81 6.81
N ASN A 83 -7.49 -5.17 7.39
CA ASN A 83 -7.49 -3.73 7.57
C ASN A 83 -6.40 -3.32 8.58
N TYR A 84 -5.68 -2.25 8.28
CA TYR A 84 -4.57 -1.73 9.08
C TYR A 84 -4.89 -1.61 10.57
N MET A 85 -6.02 -0.97 10.92
CA MET A 85 -6.41 -0.80 12.33
C MET A 85 -6.71 -2.11 13.04
N SER A 86 -7.28 -3.09 12.33
CA SER A 86 -7.54 -4.42 12.88
C SER A 86 -6.24 -5.18 13.17
N VAL A 87 -5.25 -5.00 12.31
CA VAL A 87 -3.91 -5.58 12.49
C VAL A 87 -3.18 -4.90 13.65
N CYS A 88 -3.23 -3.55 13.75
CA CYS A 88 -2.69 -2.82 14.90
C CYS A 88 -3.31 -3.30 16.23
N ALA A 89 -4.62 -3.47 16.26
CA ALA A 89 -5.32 -3.96 17.45
C ALA A 89 -4.89 -5.40 17.81
N ARG A 90 -4.65 -6.26 16.83
CA ARG A 90 -4.19 -7.65 17.05
C ARG A 90 -2.83 -7.69 17.73
N TYR A 91 -1.90 -6.84 17.31
CA TYR A 91 -0.54 -6.80 17.86
C TYR A 91 -0.36 -5.79 18.99
N THR A 92 -1.45 -5.17 19.46
CA THR A 92 -1.38 -4.11 20.49
C THR A 92 -0.33 -3.05 20.16
N ALA A 93 -0.26 -2.69 18.88
CA ALA A 93 0.72 -1.74 18.36
C ALA A 93 0.60 -0.39 19.06
N ALA A 94 1.71 0.10 19.62
CA ALA A 94 1.75 1.39 20.26
C ALA A 94 1.41 2.50 19.25
N ASP A 95 0.61 3.46 19.67
CA ASP A 95 0.18 4.60 18.86
C ASP A 95 -0.46 4.23 17.52
N ASN A 96 -0.94 2.98 17.37
CA ASN A 96 -1.49 2.43 16.13
C ASN A 96 -0.50 2.45 14.94
N GLU A 97 0.79 2.31 15.22
CA GLU A 97 1.83 2.14 14.22
C GLU A 97 2.40 0.71 14.26
N LEU A 98 2.43 0.06 13.09
CA LEU A 98 3.08 -1.23 12.94
C LEU A 98 4.60 -1.05 12.87
N THR A 99 5.29 -1.87 13.64
CA THR A 99 6.75 -1.93 13.63
C THR A 99 7.25 -3.07 12.76
N ALA A 100 8.53 -3.06 12.39
CA ALA A 100 9.17 -4.18 11.71
C ALA A 100 8.98 -5.52 12.44
N LYS A 101 8.89 -5.49 13.79
CA LYS A 101 8.57 -6.69 14.56
C LYS A 101 7.16 -7.18 14.27
N ASN A 102 6.17 -6.29 14.21
CA ASN A 102 4.78 -6.69 13.92
C ASN A 102 4.65 -7.25 12.49
N GLU A 103 5.40 -6.73 11.53
CA GLU A 103 5.43 -7.28 10.17
C GLU A 103 6.07 -8.68 10.13
N ASN A 104 7.11 -8.93 10.92
CA ASN A 104 7.67 -10.27 11.07
C ASN A 104 6.68 -11.22 11.79
N ASP A 105 5.97 -10.74 12.81
CA ASP A 105 4.93 -11.52 13.49
C ASP A 105 3.78 -11.89 12.50
N LEU A 106 3.42 -10.97 11.57
CA LEU A 106 2.48 -11.26 10.48
C LEU A 106 2.98 -12.39 9.57
N TYR A 107 4.25 -12.34 9.18
CA TYR A 107 4.87 -13.39 8.38
C TYR A 107 4.81 -14.76 9.07
N ASP A 108 5.20 -14.79 10.34
CA ASP A 108 5.22 -16.03 11.13
C ASP A 108 3.81 -16.63 11.31
N GLU A 109 2.79 -15.78 11.44
CA GLU A 109 1.42 -16.22 11.69
C GLU A 109 0.61 -16.46 10.41
N MET A 110 0.78 -15.63 9.38
CA MET A 110 -0.08 -15.57 8.21
C MET A 110 0.56 -16.17 6.94
N GLY A 111 1.88 -16.36 6.93
CA GLY A 111 2.63 -16.91 5.80
C GLY A 111 3.36 -15.87 4.98
N ASP A 112 3.87 -16.29 3.82
CA ASP A 112 4.83 -15.54 3.02
C ASP A 112 4.29 -14.21 2.47
N VAL A 113 2.97 -14.09 2.30
CA VAL A 113 2.31 -12.92 1.70
C VAL A 113 1.12 -12.51 2.54
N PHE A 114 1.01 -11.21 2.84
CA PHE A 114 -0.13 -10.61 3.53
C PHE A 114 -0.49 -9.25 2.94
N PHE A 115 -1.77 -9.03 2.66
CA PHE A 115 -2.32 -7.77 2.14
C PHE A 115 -2.78 -6.87 3.30
N LEU A 116 -2.02 -5.84 3.61
CA LEU A 116 -2.38 -4.84 4.62
C LEU A 116 -3.11 -3.68 3.94
N THR A 117 -4.37 -3.45 4.30
CA THR A 117 -5.26 -2.56 3.54
C THR A 117 -5.90 -1.48 4.39
N HIS A 118 -6.47 -0.45 3.75
CA HIS A 118 -7.30 0.59 4.37
C HIS A 118 -6.55 1.34 5.49
N PHE A 119 -5.60 2.13 5.08
CA PHE A 119 -4.75 2.90 6.01
C PHE A 119 -5.47 4.13 6.55
N PRO A 120 -5.46 4.38 7.87
CA PRO A 120 -6.04 5.58 8.43
C PRO A 120 -5.25 6.83 8.01
N GLU A 121 -5.95 7.95 7.89
CA GLU A 121 -5.34 9.26 7.53
C GLU A 121 -4.20 9.66 8.49
N THR A 122 -4.24 9.18 9.72
CA THR A 122 -3.17 9.40 10.72
C THR A 122 -1.82 8.79 10.34
N THR A 123 -1.78 7.83 9.41
CA THR A 123 -0.53 7.28 8.86
C THR A 123 0.03 8.10 7.70
N SER A 124 -0.54 9.28 7.43
CA SER A 124 -0.13 10.20 6.37
C SER A 124 -0.04 9.53 4.99
N PRO A 125 -1.11 8.86 4.50
CA PRO A 125 -1.15 8.34 3.15
C PRO A 125 -0.95 9.47 2.14
N PHE A 126 -0.46 9.12 0.95
CA PHE A 126 -0.12 10.14 -0.04
C PHE A 126 -1.35 10.95 -0.47
N TRP A 127 -1.19 12.24 -0.73
CA TRP A 127 -2.28 13.20 -0.92
C TRP A 127 -3.26 12.87 -2.08
N ASN A 128 -2.84 12.08 -3.06
CA ASN A 128 -3.68 11.69 -4.19
C ASN A 128 -4.33 10.31 -4.04
N MET A 129 -4.23 9.68 -2.88
CA MET A 129 -4.94 8.43 -2.59
C MET A 129 -6.41 8.70 -2.32
N LYS A 130 -7.27 7.83 -2.83
CA LYS A 130 -8.71 7.91 -2.56
C LYS A 130 -8.99 7.64 -1.10
N ILE A 131 -9.68 8.57 -0.46
CA ILE A 131 -10.18 8.40 0.91
C ILE A 131 -11.61 7.86 0.83
N GLU A 132 -11.84 6.72 1.45
CA GLU A 132 -13.16 6.08 1.49
C GLU A 132 -13.40 5.40 2.84
N GLY A 133 -14.54 5.74 3.47
CA GLY A 133 -14.87 5.21 4.78
C GLY A 133 -14.13 5.86 5.95
N THR A 134 -14.38 5.30 7.13
CA THR A 134 -13.78 5.75 8.39
C THR A 134 -13.46 4.56 9.29
N THR A 135 -12.46 4.71 10.13
CA THR A 135 -12.14 3.76 11.20
C THR A 135 -13.23 3.76 12.28
N SER A 136 -13.19 2.79 13.18
CA SER A 136 -14.05 2.77 14.38
C SER A 136 -13.84 3.98 15.30
N THR A 137 -12.72 4.67 15.19
CA THR A 137 -12.41 5.89 15.94
C THR A 137 -12.78 7.17 15.18
N GLY A 138 -13.36 7.05 13.97
CA GLY A 138 -13.78 8.17 13.13
C GLY A 138 -12.70 8.79 12.25
N ALA A 139 -11.48 8.25 12.23
CA ALA A 139 -10.45 8.68 11.30
C ALA A 139 -10.79 8.25 9.87
N ARG A 140 -10.57 9.11 8.89
CA ARG A 140 -10.74 8.78 7.46
C ARG A 140 -9.74 7.69 7.04
N GLN A 141 -10.12 6.87 6.06
CA GLN A 141 -9.28 5.77 5.57
C GLN A 141 -8.97 5.93 4.09
N ALA A 142 -7.71 5.70 3.72
CA ALA A 142 -7.28 5.61 2.34
C ALA A 142 -7.45 4.19 1.79
N ASN A 143 -7.88 4.06 0.54
CA ASN A 143 -7.83 2.82 -0.23
C ASN A 143 -6.38 2.54 -0.65
N LYS A 144 -5.54 2.26 0.36
CA LYS A 144 -4.13 1.91 0.25
C LYS A 144 -3.93 0.44 0.59
N CYS A 145 -3.02 -0.21 -0.11
CA CYS A 145 -2.55 -1.54 0.18
C CYS A 145 -1.02 -1.58 0.24
N ASP A 146 -0.48 -2.17 1.29
CA ASP A 146 0.90 -2.60 1.36
C ASP A 146 0.93 -4.13 1.39
N VAL A 147 1.58 -4.74 0.40
CA VAL A 147 1.78 -6.18 0.40
C VAL A 147 3.06 -6.50 1.14
N ILE A 148 2.89 -7.16 2.29
CA ILE A 148 3.98 -7.63 3.12
C ILE A 148 4.43 -9.00 2.60
N ILE A 149 5.68 -9.10 2.16
CA ILE A 149 6.28 -10.34 1.68
C ILE A 149 7.51 -10.66 2.53
N GLY A 150 7.50 -11.83 3.15
CA GLY A 150 8.62 -12.23 4.02
C GLY A 150 8.83 -11.29 5.21
N GLY A 151 7.76 -10.69 5.74
CA GLY A 151 7.81 -9.74 6.86
C GLY A 151 8.26 -8.33 6.50
N MET A 152 8.18 -7.93 5.22
CA MET A 152 8.58 -6.61 4.76
C MET A 152 7.63 -6.07 3.69
N GLU A 153 7.26 -4.78 3.77
CA GLU A 153 6.54 -4.11 2.68
C GLU A 153 7.36 -4.20 1.38
N THR A 154 6.78 -4.86 0.38
CA THR A 154 7.44 -5.08 -0.92
C THR A 154 6.67 -4.42 -2.07
N ILE A 155 5.35 -4.32 -1.96
CA ILE A 155 4.51 -3.59 -2.90
C ILE A 155 3.71 -2.56 -2.10
N GLY A 156 3.79 -1.29 -2.51
CA GLY A 156 2.93 -0.24 -2.01
C GLY A 156 2.01 0.26 -3.11
N SER A 157 0.71 0.27 -2.89
CA SER A 157 -0.27 0.62 -3.91
C SER A 157 -1.48 1.35 -3.34
N ALA A 158 -2.25 2.02 -4.21
CA ALA A 158 -3.48 2.68 -3.81
C ALA A 158 -4.40 2.97 -5.00
N GLU A 159 -5.69 3.06 -4.73
CA GLU A 159 -6.62 3.71 -5.64
C GLU A 159 -6.43 5.23 -5.60
N ARG A 160 -6.33 5.86 -6.77
CA ARG A 160 -6.17 7.31 -6.87
C ARG A 160 -7.50 8.03 -6.67
N SER A 161 -7.46 9.17 -5.99
CA SER A 161 -8.62 10.05 -5.87
C SER A 161 -8.93 10.73 -7.20
N THR A 162 -10.22 10.89 -7.49
CA THR A 162 -10.72 11.72 -8.58
C THR A 162 -11.35 13.02 -8.06
N ASP A 163 -11.39 13.23 -6.76
CA ASP A 163 -11.88 14.45 -6.12
C ASP A 163 -10.77 15.49 -6.01
N VAL A 164 -10.76 16.43 -6.95
CA VAL A 164 -9.77 17.51 -7.00
C VAL A 164 -9.78 18.39 -5.75
N GLN A 165 -10.93 18.57 -5.10
CA GLN A 165 -11.00 19.42 -3.90
C GLN A 165 -10.42 18.69 -2.69
N ASP A 166 -10.71 17.39 -2.56
CA ASP A 166 -10.11 16.56 -1.51
C ASP A 166 -8.59 16.46 -1.71
N MET A 167 -8.11 16.18 -2.93
CA MET A 167 -6.69 16.15 -3.24
C MET A 167 -5.97 17.45 -2.89
N LYS A 168 -6.56 18.61 -3.21
CA LYS A 168 -6.01 19.92 -2.81
C LYS A 168 -5.95 20.08 -1.31
N HIS A 169 -7.01 19.70 -0.62
CA HIS A 169 -7.06 19.75 0.85
C HIS A 169 -5.96 18.87 1.45
N GLN A 170 -5.86 17.61 0.99
CA GLN A 170 -4.83 16.67 1.44
C GLN A 170 -3.42 17.22 1.20
N PHE A 171 -3.14 17.73 -0.01
CA PHE A 171 -1.84 18.32 -0.35
C PHE A 171 -1.45 19.49 0.58
N MET A 172 -2.43 20.30 0.97
CA MET A 172 -2.19 21.46 1.84
C MET A 172 -2.04 21.10 3.32
N THR A 173 -2.52 19.94 3.74
CA THR A 173 -2.59 19.57 5.17
C THR A 173 -1.69 18.40 5.55
N ILE A 174 -1.37 17.51 4.61
CA ILE A 174 -0.52 16.35 4.87
C ILE A 174 0.86 16.75 5.37
N SER A 175 1.42 15.95 6.25
CA SER A 175 2.73 16.20 6.87
C SER A 175 2.84 17.60 7.49
N ASP A 176 1.78 18.04 8.17
CA ASP A 176 1.69 19.38 8.80
C ASP A 176 1.84 20.55 7.80
N GLY A 177 1.40 20.35 6.56
CA GLY A 177 1.44 21.36 5.51
C GLY A 177 2.80 21.54 4.82
N LYS A 178 3.77 20.68 5.09
CA LYS A 178 5.14 20.79 4.53
C LYS A 178 5.21 20.67 3.00
N TYR A 179 4.19 20.09 2.37
CA TYR A 179 4.10 20.03 0.91
C TYR A 179 3.64 21.35 0.28
N ALA A 180 3.05 22.25 1.07
CA ALA A 180 2.50 23.52 0.60
C ALA A 180 3.48 24.71 0.76
N GLU A 181 4.61 24.51 1.42
CA GLU A 181 5.70 25.48 1.58
C GLU A 181 6.63 25.49 0.35
#